data_106c44b1a487b73d11978229899fd332
#
_entry.id   106c44b1a487b73d11978229899fd332
#
_cell.length_a   1.000
_cell.length_b   1.000
_cell.length_c   1.000
_cell.angle_alpha   90.00
_cell.angle_beta   90.00
_cell.angle_gamma   90.00
#
_symmetry.space_group_name_H-M   'P 1'
#
loop_
_entity.id
_entity.type
_entity.pdbx_description
1 polymer ?
#
loop_
_entity_poly.entity_id
_entity_poly.type
_entity_poly.pdbx_seq_one_letter_code
_entity_poly.pdbx_strand_id
1 'polypeptide(L)'
;MVPLWWDSGTLADLVGWKTERLRQGAGAEEVFVASQRPGRAAGMPLSRHTLRKRFRTACKVLGRERLTTLTIHHGRHTFISHALAGGRTLAEVRDAAGHSNVSITSVYLHVAVEDDMAIGNLFCFAPSPQ
;
A
#
# COMPACT_ATOMS: atom_id res chain seq x y z
N MET A 1 -7.67 -8.19 -7.10
CA MET A 1 -7.12 -7.04 -7.87
C MET A 1 -7.02 -5.87 -6.92
N VAL A 2 -5.88 -5.19 -6.85
CA VAL A 2 -5.72 -4.00 -5.99
C VAL A 2 -6.12 -2.76 -6.78
N PRO A 3 -7.06 -1.92 -6.30
CA PRO A 3 -7.50 -0.73 -6.99
C PRO A 3 -6.46 0.40 -6.83
N LEU A 4 -5.63 0.60 -7.84
CA LEU A 4 -4.57 1.61 -7.84
C LEU A 4 -5.10 3.04 -8.01
N TRP A 5 -6.33 3.19 -8.48
CA TRP A 5 -6.98 4.50 -8.70
C TRP A 5 -7.54 5.15 -7.42
N TRP A 6 -7.48 4.47 -6.29
CA TRP A 6 -7.93 5.05 -5.00
C TRP A 6 -7.00 6.13 -4.48
N ASP A 7 -5.75 6.10 -4.92
CA ASP A 7 -4.75 7.11 -4.60
C ASP A 7 -3.96 7.47 -5.87
N SER A 8 -4.15 8.70 -6.35
CA SER A 8 -3.50 9.20 -7.57
C SER A 8 -1.98 9.25 -7.45
N GLY A 9 -1.45 9.52 -6.26
CA GLY A 9 -0.01 9.51 -6.00
C GLY A 9 0.59 8.13 -6.20
N THR A 10 -0.01 7.11 -5.59
CA THR A 10 0.41 5.71 -5.77
C THR A 10 0.34 5.28 -7.23
N LEU A 11 -0.73 5.67 -7.95
CA LEU A 11 -0.84 5.34 -9.37
C LEU A 11 0.27 6.00 -10.19
N ALA A 12 0.55 7.28 -9.95
CA ALA A 12 1.62 8.02 -10.64
C ALA A 12 2.99 7.39 -10.39
N ASP A 13 3.31 7.03 -9.14
CA ASP A 13 4.56 6.37 -8.76
C ASP A 13 4.72 5.01 -9.46
N LEU A 14 3.65 4.22 -9.54
CA LEU A 14 3.67 2.92 -10.22
C LEU A 14 3.84 3.06 -11.72
N VAL A 15 3.23 4.06 -12.35
CA VAL A 15 3.41 4.36 -13.78
C VAL A 15 4.84 4.82 -14.04
N GLY A 16 5.38 5.71 -13.21
CA GLY A 16 6.77 6.16 -13.28
C GLY A 16 7.75 4.98 -13.14
N TRP A 17 7.53 4.13 -12.16
CA TRP A 17 8.34 2.93 -11.97
C TRP A 17 8.25 1.96 -13.15
N LYS A 18 7.06 1.72 -13.69
CA LYS A 18 6.88 0.90 -14.90
C LYS A 18 7.70 1.45 -16.07
N THR A 19 7.62 2.76 -16.31
CA THR A 19 8.39 3.44 -17.37
C THR A 19 9.89 3.25 -17.17
N GLU A 20 10.39 3.41 -15.95
CA GLU A 20 11.80 3.20 -15.63
C GLU A 20 12.22 1.75 -15.84
N ARG A 21 11.39 0.77 -15.48
CA ARG A 21 11.67 -0.65 -15.74
C ARG A 21 11.78 -0.96 -17.22
N LEU A 22 10.87 -0.41 -18.04
CA LEU A 22 10.94 -0.55 -19.51
C LEU A 22 12.20 0.08 -20.08
N ARG A 23 12.59 1.27 -19.59
CA ARG A 23 13.83 1.93 -19.96
C ARG A 23 15.08 1.09 -19.62
N GLN A 24 15.03 0.31 -18.55
CA GLN A 24 16.08 -0.64 -18.16
C GLN A 24 16.08 -1.94 -18.99
N GLY A 25 15.17 -2.07 -19.95
CA GLY A 25 15.07 -3.25 -20.82
C GLY A 25 14.27 -4.41 -20.19
N ALA A 26 13.51 -4.17 -19.13
CA ALA A 26 12.65 -5.21 -18.53
C ALA A 26 11.52 -5.59 -19.49
N GLY A 27 11.34 -6.88 -19.76
CA GLY A 27 10.21 -7.41 -20.51
C GLY A 27 8.91 -7.42 -19.70
N ALA A 28 7.79 -7.70 -20.38
CA ALA A 28 6.47 -7.76 -19.74
C ALA A 28 6.36 -8.83 -18.64
N GLU A 29 7.09 -9.92 -18.77
CA GLU A 29 7.09 -11.06 -17.84
C GLU A 29 8.09 -10.88 -16.69
N GLU A 30 8.84 -9.78 -16.67
CA GLU A 30 9.86 -9.58 -15.66
C GLU A 30 9.29 -9.06 -14.34
N VAL A 31 10.03 -9.34 -13.26
CA VAL A 31 9.65 -8.96 -11.92
C VAL A 31 9.50 -7.44 -11.80
N PHE A 32 8.28 -7.00 -11.45
CA PHE A 32 7.98 -5.60 -11.27
C PHE A 32 8.75 -4.98 -10.07
N VAL A 33 8.74 -5.67 -8.92
CA VAL A 33 9.47 -5.23 -7.71
C VAL A 33 10.85 -5.87 -7.70
N ALA A 34 11.80 -5.25 -8.39
CA ALA A 34 13.13 -5.78 -8.59
C ALA A 34 14.21 -5.03 -7.80
N SER A 35 15.32 -5.71 -7.55
CA SER A 35 16.51 -5.12 -6.93
C SER A 35 17.22 -4.18 -7.91
N GLN A 36 17.52 -2.97 -7.44
CA GLN A 36 18.34 -1.98 -8.15
C GLN A 36 19.85 -2.08 -7.80
N ARG A 37 20.23 -3.05 -6.96
CA ARG A 37 21.65 -3.23 -6.62
C ARG A 37 22.42 -3.74 -7.83
N PRO A 38 23.56 -3.13 -8.17
CA PRO A 38 24.41 -3.61 -9.25
C PRO A 38 24.90 -5.04 -8.97
N GLY A 39 25.23 -5.77 -10.03
CA GLY A 39 25.74 -7.13 -9.96
C GLY A 39 24.65 -8.21 -9.98
N ARG A 40 24.93 -9.39 -9.40
CA ARG A 40 24.03 -10.57 -9.44
C ARG A 40 22.61 -10.33 -8.97
N ALA A 41 22.39 -9.33 -8.14
CA ALA A 41 21.06 -9.02 -7.59
C ALA A 41 20.26 -8.07 -8.49
N ALA A 42 20.83 -7.52 -9.55
CA ALA A 42 20.12 -6.62 -10.46
C ALA A 42 18.96 -7.37 -11.15
N GLY A 43 17.76 -6.78 -11.14
CA GLY A 43 16.56 -7.36 -11.73
C GLY A 43 15.90 -8.50 -10.91
N MET A 44 16.58 -9.06 -9.92
CA MET A 44 16.02 -10.14 -9.09
C MET A 44 14.91 -9.63 -8.16
N PRO A 45 13.91 -10.48 -7.81
CA PRO A 45 12.87 -10.12 -6.87
C PRO A 45 13.45 -9.64 -5.54
N LEU A 46 12.80 -8.64 -4.94
CA LEU A 46 13.14 -8.25 -3.56
C LEU A 46 12.72 -9.33 -2.59
N SER A 47 13.66 -9.76 -1.74
CA SER A 47 13.31 -10.68 -0.65
C SER A 47 12.41 -10.00 0.40
N ARG A 48 11.60 -10.79 1.11
CA ARG A 48 10.78 -10.31 2.24
C ARG A 48 11.61 -9.56 3.28
N HIS A 49 12.84 -10.03 3.53
CA HIS A 49 13.76 -9.37 4.46
C HIS A 49 14.17 -7.98 3.96
N THR A 50 14.53 -7.86 2.69
CA THR A 50 14.88 -6.57 2.08
C THR A 50 13.71 -5.60 2.12
N LEU A 51 12.49 -6.06 1.80
CA LEU A 51 11.30 -5.24 1.84
C LEU A 51 11.02 -4.73 3.27
N ARG A 52 11.06 -5.62 4.27
CA ARG A 52 10.89 -5.23 5.69
C ARG A 52 11.95 -4.22 6.14
N LYS A 53 13.21 -4.42 5.75
CA LYS A 53 14.30 -3.50 6.09
C LYS A 53 14.07 -2.12 5.47
N ARG A 54 13.68 -2.06 4.20
CA ARG A 54 13.36 -0.79 3.51
C ARG A 54 12.17 -0.08 4.15
N PHE A 55 11.09 -0.82 4.44
CA PHE A 55 9.94 -0.28 5.15
C PHE A 55 10.34 0.34 6.49
N ARG A 56 11.08 -0.39 7.33
CA ARG A 56 11.58 0.16 8.61
C ARG A 56 12.48 1.38 8.43
N THR A 57 13.29 1.40 7.37
CA THR A 57 14.14 2.56 7.07
C THR A 57 13.31 3.78 6.68
N ALA A 58 12.28 3.61 5.85
CA ALA A 58 11.36 4.69 5.50
C ALA A 58 10.60 5.22 6.73
N CYS A 59 10.21 4.33 7.64
CA CYS A 59 9.47 4.68 8.85
C CYS A 59 10.34 5.28 9.98
N LYS A 60 11.64 5.48 9.79
CA LYS A 60 12.52 6.09 10.83
C LYS A 60 12.08 7.49 11.27
N VAL A 61 11.41 8.22 10.39
CA VAL A 61 10.81 9.53 10.69
C VAL A 61 9.81 9.47 11.85
N LEU A 62 9.19 8.30 12.09
CA LEU A 62 8.21 8.10 13.18
C LEU A 62 8.85 7.96 14.58
N GLY A 63 10.18 7.97 14.67
CA GLY A 63 10.90 7.84 15.93
C GLY A 63 11.17 6.39 16.35
N ARG A 64 12.13 6.24 17.30
CA ARG A 64 12.64 4.92 17.73
C ARG A 64 11.58 4.07 18.41
N GLU A 65 10.76 4.67 19.23
CA GLU A 65 9.72 3.99 20.01
C GLU A 65 8.72 3.28 19.09
N ARG A 66 8.17 3.99 18.08
CA ARG A 66 7.27 3.43 17.10
C ARG A 66 7.91 2.29 16.29
N LEU A 67 9.20 2.38 15.99
CA LEU A 67 9.91 1.36 15.23
C LEU A 67 10.04 0.02 15.96
N THR A 68 9.88 -0.03 17.28
CA THR A 68 9.98 -1.30 18.05
C THR A 68 8.81 -2.22 17.73
N THR A 69 7.62 -1.67 17.56
CA THR A 69 6.37 -2.42 17.30
C THR A 69 5.93 -2.39 15.84
N LEU A 70 6.41 -1.41 15.05
CA LEU A 70 5.96 -1.20 13.68
C LEU A 70 6.38 -2.34 12.75
N THR A 71 5.40 -2.90 12.05
CA THR A 71 5.60 -3.93 11.03
C THR A 71 4.93 -3.51 9.71
N ILE A 72 5.26 -4.20 8.61
CA ILE A 72 4.62 -3.97 7.31
C ILE A 72 3.10 -4.23 7.35
N HIS A 73 2.63 -5.07 8.27
CA HIS A 73 1.20 -5.33 8.46
C HIS A 73 0.45 -4.11 9.00
N HIS A 74 1.12 -3.22 9.76
CA HIS A 74 0.51 -1.97 10.20
C HIS A 74 0.16 -1.07 9.01
N GLY A 75 0.97 -1.06 7.95
CA GLY A 75 0.61 -0.36 6.71
C GLY A 75 -0.68 -0.89 6.09
N ARG A 76 -0.88 -2.22 6.14
CA ARG A 76 -2.14 -2.84 5.69
C ARG A 76 -3.33 -2.46 6.59
N HIS A 77 -3.14 -2.48 7.90
CA HIS A 77 -4.17 -2.05 8.86
C HIS A 77 -4.58 -0.60 8.62
N THR A 78 -3.59 0.29 8.48
CA THR A 78 -3.82 1.70 8.15
C THR A 78 -4.60 1.86 6.85
N PHE A 79 -4.20 1.16 5.77
CA PHE A 79 -4.92 1.19 4.51
C PHE A 79 -6.40 0.80 4.67
N ILE A 80 -6.70 -0.31 5.36
CA ILE A 80 -8.06 -0.80 5.56
C ILE A 80 -8.90 0.23 6.35
N SER A 81 -8.36 0.72 7.46
CA SER A 81 -9.06 1.69 8.32
C SER A 81 -9.36 2.99 7.57
N HIS A 82 -8.39 3.55 6.86
CA HIS A 82 -8.58 4.77 6.08
C HIS A 82 -9.54 4.58 4.91
N ALA A 83 -9.51 3.44 4.22
CA ALA A 83 -10.41 3.16 3.12
C ALA A 83 -11.88 3.06 3.59
N LEU A 84 -12.12 2.39 4.71
CA LEU A 84 -13.44 2.30 5.33
C LEU A 84 -13.92 3.66 5.84
N ALA A 85 -13.09 4.40 6.55
CA ALA A 85 -13.39 5.75 7.04
C ALA A 85 -13.63 6.74 5.89
N GLY A 86 -12.95 6.57 4.76
CA GLY A 86 -13.14 7.33 3.52
C GLY A 86 -14.40 6.95 2.72
N GLY A 87 -15.26 6.06 3.26
CA GLY A 87 -16.54 5.70 2.67
C GLY A 87 -16.48 4.55 1.66
N ARG A 88 -15.36 3.82 1.57
CA ARG A 88 -15.30 2.60 0.74
C ARG A 88 -16.14 1.51 1.38
N THR A 89 -16.83 0.73 0.56
CA THR A 89 -17.62 -0.39 1.04
C THR A 89 -16.73 -1.51 1.59
N LEU A 90 -17.27 -2.28 2.53
CA LEU A 90 -16.58 -3.42 3.10
C LEU A 90 -16.14 -4.44 2.05
N ALA A 91 -16.95 -4.63 1.01
CA ALA A 91 -16.64 -5.55 -0.08
C ALA A 91 -15.44 -5.06 -0.91
N GLU A 92 -15.42 -3.77 -1.28
CA GLU A 92 -14.29 -3.18 -2.01
C GLU A 92 -13.00 -3.29 -1.22
N VAL A 93 -13.03 -2.96 0.08
CA VAL A 93 -11.85 -3.00 0.95
C VAL A 93 -11.38 -4.44 1.17
N ARG A 94 -12.29 -5.40 1.34
CA ARG A 94 -11.95 -6.83 1.39
C ARG A 94 -11.18 -7.25 0.14
N ASP A 95 -11.69 -6.93 -1.03
CA ASP A 95 -11.09 -7.34 -2.31
C ASP A 95 -9.76 -6.64 -2.55
N ALA A 96 -9.67 -5.35 -2.25
CA ALA A 96 -8.43 -4.58 -2.33
C ALA A 96 -7.35 -5.08 -1.35
N ALA A 97 -7.76 -5.42 -0.14
CA ALA A 97 -6.85 -6.00 0.86
C ALA A 97 -6.50 -7.47 0.54
N GLY A 98 -7.21 -8.15 -0.38
CA GLY A 98 -7.01 -9.56 -0.67
C GLY A 98 -7.40 -10.48 0.49
N HIS A 99 -8.43 -10.10 1.25
CA HIS A 99 -8.99 -10.95 2.28
C HIS A 99 -9.94 -11.98 1.67
N SER A 100 -9.76 -13.24 2.02
CA SER A 100 -10.63 -14.33 1.55
C SER A 100 -12.02 -14.28 2.18
N ASN A 101 -12.18 -13.61 3.33
CA ASN A 101 -13.43 -13.52 4.07
C ASN A 101 -13.70 -12.08 4.52
N VAL A 102 -14.96 -11.65 4.39
CA VAL A 102 -15.44 -10.33 4.85
C VAL A 102 -15.27 -10.15 6.35
N SER A 103 -15.42 -11.22 7.15
CA SER A 103 -15.26 -11.19 8.60
C SER A 103 -13.89 -10.65 9.04
N ILE A 104 -12.84 -10.86 8.25
CA ILE A 104 -11.51 -10.31 8.53
C ILE A 104 -11.51 -8.79 8.38
N THR A 105 -12.25 -8.28 7.42
CA THR A 105 -12.34 -6.82 7.15
C THR A 105 -13.30 -6.14 8.12
N SER A 106 -14.38 -6.81 8.55
CA SER A 106 -15.39 -6.25 9.44
C SER A 106 -14.84 -5.88 10.83
N VAL A 107 -13.76 -6.51 11.26
CA VAL A 107 -13.06 -6.15 12.51
C VAL A 107 -12.60 -4.68 12.53
N TYR A 108 -12.41 -4.07 11.36
CA TYR A 108 -11.98 -2.67 11.25
C TYR A 108 -13.14 -1.66 11.23
N LEU A 109 -14.39 -2.11 11.18
CA LEU A 109 -15.54 -1.18 11.12
C LEU A 109 -15.63 -0.28 12.34
N HIS A 110 -15.31 -0.78 13.53
CA HIS A 110 -15.32 0.02 14.76
C HIS A 110 -14.30 1.16 14.72
N VAL A 111 -13.14 0.94 14.11
CA VAL A 111 -12.10 1.97 13.95
C VAL A 111 -12.56 3.09 13.01
N ALA A 112 -13.34 2.76 11.99
CA ALA A 112 -13.87 3.74 11.05
C ALA A 112 -14.99 4.61 11.63
N VAL A 113 -15.66 4.14 12.70
CA VAL A 113 -16.79 4.83 13.32
C VAL A 113 -16.36 5.70 14.50
N GLU A 114 -15.29 5.32 15.20
CA GLU A 114 -14.87 5.97 16.47
C GLU A 114 -13.83 7.08 16.28
N ASP A 115 -13.16 7.15 15.13
CA ASP A 115 -12.09 8.12 14.92
C ASP A 115 -12.54 9.35 14.10
N ASP A 116 -12.09 10.51 14.56
CA ASP A 116 -12.30 11.82 13.92
C ASP A 116 -12.07 11.77 12.40
N MET A 117 -12.87 12.52 11.65
CA MET A 117 -12.91 12.64 10.19
C MET A 117 -11.55 12.77 9.48
N ALA A 118 -10.46 13.03 10.21
CA ALA A 118 -9.09 13.11 9.67
C ALA A 118 -8.57 11.79 9.09
N ILE A 119 -9.05 10.64 9.59
CA ILE A 119 -8.58 9.32 9.15
C ILE A 119 -9.07 9.00 7.73
N GLY A 120 -10.29 9.39 7.36
CA GLY A 120 -10.87 9.13 6.04
C GLY A 120 -10.27 9.93 4.88
N ASN A 121 -9.55 11.02 5.18
CA ASN A 121 -9.11 12.00 4.16
C ASN A 121 -8.12 11.45 3.12
N LEU A 122 -7.41 10.37 3.42
CA LEU A 122 -6.46 9.75 2.46
C LEU A 122 -7.14 9.12 1.24
N PHE A 123 -8.41 8.71 1.37
CA PHE A 123 -9.16 8.03 0.31
C PHE A 123 -10.55 8.62 0.08
N CYS A 124 -10.74 9.90 0.43
CA CYS A 124 -11.99 10.61 0.16
C CYS A 124 -12.29 10.63 -1.33
N PHE A 125 -13.52 10.27 -1.69
CA PHE A 125 -14.07 10.59 -2.99
C PHE A 125 -14.22 12.10 -3.11
N ALA A 126 -13.48 12.72 -4.01
CA ALA A 126 -13.98 13.94 -4.62
C ALA A 126 -15.22 13.52 -5.43
N PRO A 127 -16.42 14.06 -5.15
CA PRO A 127 -17.56 13.77 -6.02
C PRO A 127 -17.19 14.22 -7.42
N SER A 128 -17.36 13.33 -8.41
CA SER A 128 -17.17 13.68 -9.80
C SER A 128 -18.04 14.88 -10.11
N PRO A 129 -17.53 15.93 -10.73
CA PRO A 129 -18.38 17.04 -11.19
C PRO A 129 -19.41 16.47 -12.16
N GLN A 130 -20.70 16.74 -11.89
CA GLN A 130 -21.82 16.44 -12.78
C GLN A 130 -21.75 17.29 -14.03
#